data_69caf2e8aa9bd3ae7f5e0cfa92780cf2
#
_entry.id   69caf2e8aa9bd3ae7f5e0cfa92780cf2
#
_cell.length_a   1.000
_cell.length_b   1.000
_cell.length_c   1.000
_cell.angle_alpha   90.00
_cell.angle_beta   90.00
_cell.angle_gamma   90.00
#
_symmetry.space_group_name_H-M   'P 1'
#
loop_
_entity.id
_entity.type
_entity.pdbx_description
1 polymer ?
#
loop_
_entity_poly.entity_id
_entity_poly.type
_entity_poly.pdbx_seq_one_letter_code
_entity_poly.pdbx_strand_id
1 'polypeptide(L)'
;IMPSLVGSEMCIRDRNITVRFIGLFFLLYVILSAAFLADLLAKVIPQSLISGISGKWLSLLAVAACSLGTHRGMQRRGRIAEISGGIFLAGILLLMILSAGQGKAEYFLETVEGTGSRFSGKWMIRDVYAFLCVFSGVGLLPFGLEKVEKQGSARKPVILAFLTVCGIVLGMQVLLPAVFGKNRLLAETYPVLPLLDGADLPGNVLARFDVIWMGFLVFGLLFSLGSLFHYGNQIAEKTKLGSGRYWICLLYT
;
A
#
# COMPACT_ATOMS: atom_id res chain seq x y z
N ILE A 1 -18.90 -43.27 -30.93
CA ILE A 1 -19.31 -41.90 -30.55
C ILE A 1 -18.25 -41.32 -29.60
N MET A 2 -17.28 -40.67 -30.13
CA MET A 2 -16.30 -39.92 -29.33
C MET A 2 -15.95 -38.56 -29.95
N PRO A 3 -16.83 -37.54 -29.89
CA PRO A 3 -16.40 -36.18 -30.22
C PRO A 3 -16.23 -35.26 -28.97
N SER A 4 -16.47 -35.75 -27.75
CA SER A 4 -16.45 -34.85 -26.56
C SER A 4 -15.09 -34.69 -25.85
N LEU A 5 -14.13 -35.57 -26.12
CA LEU A 5 -12.83 -35.53 -25.48
C LEU A 5 -11.90 -34.44 -26.04
N VAL A 6 -11.96 -34.18 -27.35
CA VAL A 6 -11.10 -33.18 -28.00
C VAL A 6 -11.43 -31.75 -27.55
N GLY A 7 -12.72 -31.45 -27.32
CA GLY A 7 -13.15 -30.14 -26.84
C GLY A 7 -12.74 -29.85 -25.40
N SER A 8 -12.73 -30.88 -24.53
CA SER A 8 -12.34 -30.71 -23.12
C SER A 8 -10.83 -30.50 -22.95
N GLU A 9 -10.01 -31.16 -23.76
CA GLU A 9 -8.56 -30.97 -23.73
C GLU A 9 -8.13 -29.62 -24.28
N MET A 10 -8.78 -29.09 -25.31
CA MET A 10 -8.57 -27.74 -25.80
C MET A 10 -8.90 -26.69 -24.73
N CYS A 11 -10.06 -26.80 -24.09
CA CYS A 11 -10.43 -25.89 -23.00
C CYS A 11 -9.45 -25.92 -21.80
N ILE A 12 -8.91 -27.10 -21.47
CA ILE A 12 -7.92 -27.23 -20.39
C ILE A 12 -6.57 -26.60 -20.78
N ARG A 13 -6.17 -26.73 -22.02
CA ARG A 13 -4.93 -26.16 -22.55
C ARG A 13 -5.01 -24.63 -22.62
N ASP A 14 -6.10 -24.10 -23.15
CA ASP A 14 -6.34 -22.64 -23.21
C ASP A 14 -6.43 -22.03 -21.81
N ARG A 15 -7.08 -22.72 -20.87
CA ARG A 15 -7.13 -22.31 -19.47
C ARG A 15 -5.75 -22.20 -18.85
N ASN A 16 -4.83 -23.12 -19.14
CA ASN A 16 -3.48 -23.09 -18.61
C ASN A 16 -2.65 -21.92 -19.18
N ILE A 17 -2.83 -21.59 -20.46
CA ILE A 17 -2.13 -20.45 -21.09
C ILE A 17 -2.68 -19.14 -20.52
N THR A 18 -4.00 -19.00 -20.40
CA THR A 18 -4.64 -17.81 -19.85
C THR A 18 -4.24 -17.58 -18.39
N VAL A 19 -4.22 -18.63 -17.56
CA VAL A 19 -3.78 -18.54 -16.15
C VAL A 19 -2.31 -18.11 -16.05
N ARG A 20 -1.44 -18.63 -16.93
CA ARG A 20 -0.03 -18.20 -16.95
C ARG A 20 0.13 -16.74 -17.36
N PHE A 21 -0.62 -16.28 -18.36
CA PHE A 21 -0.56 -14.90 -18.83
C PHE A 21 -1.05 -13.93 -17.76
N ILE A 22 -2.20 -14.22 -17.15
CA ILE A 22 -2.74 -13.42 -16.04
C ILE A 22 -1.79 -13.43 -14.85
N GLY A 23 -1.25 -14.59 -14.50
CA GLY A 23 -0.28 -14.72 -13.41
C GLY A 23 1.00 -13.95 -13.66
N LEU A 24 1.51 -13.91 -14.89
CA LEU A 24 2.67 -13.11 -15.26
C LEU A 24 2.40 -11.62 -15.09
N PHE A 25 1.21 -11.16 -15.49
CA PHE A 25 0.80 -9.78 -15.31
C PHE A 25 0.75 -9.38 -13.82
N PHE A 26 0.15 -10.21 -12.97
CA PHE A 26 0.13 -9.96 -11.52
C PHE A 26 1.50 -10.06 -10.89
N LEU A 27 2.36 -10.94 -11.37
CA LEU A 27 3.75 -11.05 -10.90
C LEU A 27 4.53 -9.77 -11.21
N LEU A 28 4.41 -9.25 -12.44
CA LEU A 28 5.01 -7.98 -12.84
C LEU A 28 4.49 -6.83 -11.96
N TYR A 29 3.19 -6.79 -11.71
CA TYR A 29 2.58 -5.81 -10.81
C TYR A 29 3.18 -5.86 -9.39
N VAL A 30 3.31 -7.07 -8.81
CA VAL A 30 3.89 -7.27 -7.48
C VAL A 30 5.35 -6.80 -7.43
N ILE A 31 6.13 -7.10 -8.46
CA ILE A 31 7.52 -6.70 -8.57
C ILE A 31 7.66 -5.18 -8.60
N LEU A 32 6.91 -4.51 -9.48
CA LEU A 32 6.94 -3.05 -9.59
C LEU A 32 6.50 -2.39 -8.29
N SER A 33 5.46 -2.92 -7.65
CA SER A 33 4.97 -2.41 -6.37
C SER A 33 5.99 -2.61 -5.25
N ALA A 34 6.68 -3.75 -5.20
CA ALA A 34 7.73 -4.02 -4.22
C ALA A 34 8.95 -3.11 -4.43
N ALA A 35 9.36 -2.88 -5.68
CA ALA A 35 10.44 -1.96 -6.01
C ALA A 35 10.10 -0.52 -5.59
N PHE A 36 8.87 -0.08 -5.84
CA PHE A 36 8.39 1.23 -5.40
C PHE A 36 8.41 1.39 -3.87
N LEU A 37 7.94 0.38 -3.13
CA LEU A 37 7.98 0.42 -1.66
C LEU A 37 9.41 0.39 -1.11
N ALA A 38 10.32 -0.34 -1.75
CA ALA A 38 11.73 -0.37 -1.36
C ALA A 38 12.41 0.98 -1.61
N ASP A 39 12.11 1.65 -2.73
CA ASP A 39 12.60 3.01 -3.03
C ASP A 39 12.02 4.04 -2.06
N LEU A 40 10.74 3.93 -1.72
CA LEU A 40 10.11 4.79 -0.74
C LEU A 40 10.76 4.64 0.65
N LEU A 41 11.03 3.41 1.09
CA LEU A 41 11.78 3.14 2.32
C LEU A 41 13.18 3.76 2.29
N ALA A 42 13.89 3.62 1.16
CA ALA A 42 15.23 4.19 0.97
C ALA A 42 15.27 5.72 1.08
N LYS A 43 14.18 6.40 0.75
CA LYS A 43 14.07 7.86 0.81
C LYS A 43 13.55 8.35 2.16
N VAL A 44 12.51 7.72 2.69
CA VAL A 44 11.83 8.17 3.90
C VAL A 44 12.69 7.99 5.16
N ILE A 45 13.36 6.84 5.33
CA ILE A 45 14.10 6.56 6.57
C ILE A 45 15.32 7.47 6.77
N PRO A 46 16.20 7.71 5.75
CA PRO A 46 17.33 8.61 5.95
C PRO A 46 16.91 10.06 6.17
N GLN A 47 15.75 10.45 5.63
CA GLN A 47 15.25 11.82 5.71
C GLN A 47 14.71 12.16 7.10
N SER A 48 14.16 11.18 7.80
CA SER A 48 13.42 11.42 9.05
C SER A 48 13.98 10.74 10.30
N LEU A 49 14.70 9.61 10.16
CA LEU A 49 15.17 8.85 11.33
C LEU A 49 16.68 8.86 11.52
N ILE A 50 17.47 8.70 10.47
CA ILE A 50 18.91 8.48 10.59
C ILE A 50 19.64 9.23 9.47
N SER A 51 20.02 10.47 9.73
CA SER A 51 20.89 11.23 8.82
C SER A 51 22.29 10.60 8.76
N GLY A 52 22.74 10.25 7.55
CA GLY A 52 24.09 9.74 7.30
C GLY A 52 24.19 8.29 6.82
N ILE A 53 23.11 7.51 6.84
CA ILE A 53 23.11 6.17 6.25
C ILE A 53 22.63 6.25 4.80
N SER A 54 23.35 5.56 3.91
CA SER A 54 22.91 5.43 2.52
C SER A 54 21.59 4.65 2.44
N GLY A 55 20.56 5.28 1.87
CA GLY A 55 19.24 4.65 1.69
C GLY A 55 19.27 3.33 0.91
N LYS A 56 20.28 3.14 0.05
CA LYS A 56 20.47 1.89 -0.71
C LYS A 56 20.75 0.69 0.19
N TRP A 57 21.60 0.83 1.19
CA TRP A 57 21.88 -0.24 2.16
C TRP A 57 20.65 -0.58 2.99
N LEU A 58 19.88 0.43 3.32
CA LEU A 58 18.68 0.26 4.12
C LEU A 58 17.58 -0.49 3.36
N SER A 59 17.35 -0.13 2.10
CA SER A 59 16.41 -0.84 1.24
C SER A 59 16.83 -2.28 0.99
N LEU A 60 18.13 -2.55 0.79
CA LEU A 60 18.66 -3.90 0.65
C LEU A 60 18.39 -4.74 1.91
N LEU A 61 18.67 -4.21 3.09
CA LEU A 61 18.39 -4.90 4.36
C LEU A 61 16.90 -5.15 4.55
N ALA A 62 16.04 -4.18 4.21
CA ALA A 62 14.59 -4.32 4.29
C ALA A 62 14.08 -5.42 3.35
N VAL A 63 14.55 -5.46 2.12
CA VAL A 63 14.20 -6.52 1.14
C VAL A 63 14.68 -7.88 1.64
N ALA A 64 15.92 -7.99 2.13
CA ALA A 64 16.45 -9.23 2.68
C ALA A 64 15.65 -9.73 3.90
N ALA A 65 15.36 -8.84 4.85
CA ALA A 65 14.56 -9.18 6.02
C ALA A 65 13.13 -9.61 5.66
N CYS A 66 12.49 -8.90 4.73
CA CYS A 66 11.15 -9.25 4.25
C CYS A 66 11.12 -10.56 3.48
N SER A 67 12.14 -10.85 2.66
CA SER A 67 12.26 -12.11 1.92
C SER A 67 12.42 -13.30 2.86
N LEU A 68 13.25 -13.19 3.89
CA LEU A 68 13.40 -14.21 4.93
C LEU A 68 12.12 -14.42 5.74
N GLY A 69 11.37 -13.34 6.02
CA GLY A 69 10.09 -13.40 6.71
C GLY A 69 8.96 -14.09 5.92
N THR A 70 9.11 -14.25 4.62
CA THR A 70 8.07 -14.84 3.74
C THR A 70 7.87 -16.34 3.97
N HIS A 71 8.86 -17.04 4.54
CA HIS A 71 8.78 -18.47 4.86
C HIS A 71 7.76 -18.82 5.96
N ARG A 72 7.35 -17.84 6.74
CA ARG A 72 6.40 -18.05 7.85
C ARG A 72 4.97 -17.86 7.36
N GLY A 73 4.30 -18.92 7.00
CA GLY A 73 2.96 -19.03 6.39
C GLY A 73 1.93 -17.93 6.65
N MET A 74 0.90 -17.89 5.82
CA MET A 74 -0.16 -16.86 5.78
C MET A 74 -0.88 -16.64 7.13
N GLN A 75 -1.07 -17.69 7.94
CA GLN A 75 -1.77 -17.60 9.22
C GLN A 75 -1.04 -16.69 10.23
N ARG A 76 0.29 -16.75 10.29
CA ARG A 76 1.06 -15.87 11.20
C ARG A 76 0.99 -14.42 10.74
N ARG A 77 1.03 -14.19 9.42
CA ARG A 77 0.85 -12.85 8.86
C ARG A 77 -0.52 -12.28 9.16
N GLY A 78 -1.57 -13.10 9.02
CA GLY A 78 -2.93 -12.69 9.38
C GLY A 78 -3.05 -12.23 10.83
N ARG A 79 -2.48 -12.97 11.78
CA ARG A 79 -2.48 -12.57 13.20
C ARG A 79 -1.71 -11.28 13.47
N ILE A 80 -0.55 -11.10 12.82
CA ILE A 80 0.22 -9.85 12.93
C ILE A 80 -0.59 -8.70 12.34
N ALA A 81 -1.23 -8.89 11.18
CA ALA A 81 -2.08 -7.89 10.54
C ALA A 81 -3.28 -7.50 11.40
N GLU A 82 -3.90 -8.45 12.09
CA GLU A 82 -5.04 -8.21 12.97
C GLU A 82 -4.65 -7.31 14.16
N ILE A 83 -3.54 -7.61 14.81
CA ILE A 83 -3.04 -6.81 15.95
C ILE A 83 -2.51 -5.46 15.46
N SER A 84 -1.63 -5.46 14.48
CA SER A 84 -1.01 -4.23 13.98
C SER A 84 -2.01 -3.33 13.25
N GLY A 85 -2.97 -3.91 12.52
CA GLY A 85 -3.98 -3.16 11.78
C GLY A 85 -4.86 -2.30 12.68
N GLY A 86 -5.28 -2.83 13.84
CA GLY A 86 -6.03 -2.07 14.84
C GLY A 86 -5.22 -0.90 15.39
N ILE A 87 -3.95 -1.11 15.73
CA ILE A 87 -3.05 -0.07 16.24
C ILE A 87 -2.80 0.99 15.18
N PHE A 88 -2.56 0.58 13.92
CA PHE A 88 -2.41 1.50 12.80
C PHE A 88 -3.63 2.35 12.56
N LEU A 89 -4.80 1.73 12.56
CA LEU A 89 -6.06 2.43 12.34
C LEU A 89 -6.29 3.48 13.43
N ALA A 90 -6.14 3.08 14.70
CA ALA A 90 -6.25 3.99 15.84
C ALA A 90 -5.24 5.13 15.72
N GLY A 91 -4.02 4.82 15.33
CA GLY A 91 -2.98 5.78 15.10
C GLY A 91 -3.34 6.81 14.03
N ILE A 92 -3.67 6.36 12.83
CA ILE A 92 -4.03 7.26 11.72
C ILE A 92 -5.23 8.15 12.09
N LEU A 93 -6.25 7.58 12.74
CA LEU A 93 -7.39 8.36 13.20
C LEU A 93 -7.00 9.42 14.23
N LEU A 94 -6.14 9.07 15.18
CA LEU A 94 -5.62 10.01 16.17
C LEU A 94 -4.84 11.14 15.48
N LEU A 95 -3.95 10.82 14.53
CA LEU A 95 -3.23 11.81 13.74
C LEU A 95 -4.20 12.75 13.01
N MET A 96 -5.21 12.19 12.34
CA MET A 96 -6.19 13.00 11.61
C MET A 96 -6.95 13.97 12.55
N ILE A 97 -7.32 13.50 13.74
CA ILE A 97 -8.02 14.32 14.74
C ILE A 97 -7.10 15.44 15.25
N LEU A 98 -5.86 15.14 15.59
CA LEU A 98 -4.89 16.13 16.07
C LEU A 98 -4.57 17.17 14.99
N SER A 99 -4.34 16.72 13.76
CA SER A 99 -4.02 17.62 12.64
C SER A 99 -5.23 18.43 12.19
N ALA A 100 -6.47 17.94 12.38
CA ALA A 100 -7.69 18.67 12.04
C ALA A 100 -7.82 19.96 12.87
N GLY A 101 -7.32 19.96 14.12
CA GLY A 101 -7.30 21.17 14.96
C GLY A 101 -6.42 22.30 14.44
N GLN A 102 -5.47 22.00 13.56
CA GLN A 102 -4.58 22.98 12.92
C GLN A 102 -5.08 23.45 11.55
N GLY A 103 -6.11 22.81 11.01
CA GLY A 103 -6.67 23.11 9.70
C GLY A 103 -7.41 24.45 9.68
N LYS A 104 -7.17 25.24 8.64
CA LYS A 104 -7.89 26.48 8.36
C LYS A 104 -8.84 26.26 7.19
N ALA A 105 -10.13 26.52 7.42
CA ALA A 105 -11.15 26.37 6.38
C ALA A 105 -10.87 27.27 5.15
N GLU A 106 -10.25 28.42 5.35
CA GLU A 106 -9.86 29.33 4.28
C GLU A 106 -8.92 28.69 3.27
N TYR A 107 -7.90 27.95 3.74
CA TYR A 107 -6.93 27.25 2.87
C TYR A 107 -7.57 26.12 2.05
N PHE A 108 -8.55 25.45 2.66
CA PHE A 108 -9.31 24.43 1.95
C PHE A 108 -10.18 25.04 0.84
N LEU A 109 -10.91 26.11 1.15
CA LEU A 109 -11.75 26.81 0.18
C LEU A 109 -10.93 27.38 -0.99
N GLU A 110 -9.80 28.03 -0.71
CA GLU A 110 -8.87 28.53 -1.75
C GLU A 110 -8.39 27.40 -2.66
N THR A 111 -8.11 26.20 -2.11
CA THR A 111 -7.70 25.05 -2.90
C THR A 111 -8.83 24.54 -3.79
N VAL A 112 -10.05 24.48 -3.28
CA VAL A 112 -11.24 24.04 -4.02
C VAL A 112 -11.58 25.02 -5.13
N GLU A 113 -11.60 26.34 -4.86
CA GLU A 113 -11.87 27.38 -5.86
C GLU A 113 -10.82 27.36 -6.97
N GLY A 114 -9.54 27.23 -6.62
CA GLY A 114 -8.45 27.11 -7.59
C GLY A 114 -8.51 25.83 -8.43
N THR A 115 -9.22 24.81 -7.97
CA THR A 115 -9.41 23.54 -8.69
C THR A 115 -10.65 23.60 -9.59
N GLY A 116 -11.68 24.36 -9.23
CA GLY A 116 -12.92 24.48 -9.99
C GLY A 116 -12.71 24.92 -11.45
N SER A 117 -11.71 25.75 -11.71
CA SER A 117 -11.34 26.17 -13.07
C SER A 117 -10.65 25.07 -13.92
N ARG A 118 -10.23 23.97 -13.29
CA ARG A 118 -9.55 22.82 -13.94
C ARG A 118 -10.47 21.65 -14.30
N PHE A 119 -11.78 21.81 -14.20
CA PHE A 119 -12.75 20.76 -14.55
C PHE A 119 -12.82 20.52 -16.07
N SER A 120 -11.66 20.34 -16.71
CA SER A 120 -11.52 19.92 -18.10
C SER A 120 -11.32 18.40 -18.15
N GLY A 121 -12.00 17.72 -19.09
CA GLY A 121 -12.07 16.26 -19.15
C GLY A 121 -10.72 15.52 -19.10
N LYS A 122 -9.64 16.11 -19.65
CA LYS A 122 -8.30 15.52 -19.60
C LYS A 122 -7.72 15.43 -18.18
N TRP A 123 -7.93 16.46 -17.35
CA TRP A 123 -7.46 16.48 -15.96
C TRP A 123 -8.24 15.51 -15.10
N MET A 124 -9.56 15.42 -15.31
CA MET A 124 -10.42 14.50 -14.60
C MET A 124 -10.04 13.03 -14.83
N ILE A 125 -9.70 12.64 -16.07
CA ILE A 125 -9.25 11.27 -16.38
C ILE A 125 -7.95 10.93 -15.63
N ARG A 126 -7.00 11.87 -15.59
CA ARG A 126 -5.73 11.68 -14.88
C ARG A 126 -5.95 11.51 -13.38
N ASP A 127 -6.82 12.33 -12.79
CA ASP A 127 -7.08 12.29 -11.35
C ASP A 127 -7.84 11.01 -10.95
N VAL A 128 -8.81 10.58 -11.76
CA VAL A 128 -9.49 9.29 -11.61
C VAL A 128 -8.49 8.14 -11.72
N TYR A 129 -7.59 8.18 -12.70
CA TYR A 129 -6.54 7.17 -12.84
C TYR A 129 -5.62 7.13 -11.62
N ALA A 130 -5.16 8.28 -11.12
CA ALA A 130 -4.34 8.36 -9.92
C ALA A 130 -5.06 7.78 -8.71
N PHE A 131 -6.36 8.08 -8.54
CA PHE A 131 -7.19 7.52 -7.48
C PHE A 131 -7.32 5.99 -7.60
N LEU A 132 -7.55 5.48 -8.80
CA LEU A 132 -7.59 4.03 -9.04
C LEU A 132 -6.26 3.34 -8.72
N CYS A 133 -5.12 4.00 -8.96
CA CYS A 133 -3.82 3.47 -8.61
C CYS A 133 -3.65 3.28 -7.09
N VAL A 134 -4.23 4.14 -6.25
CA VAL A 134 -4.23 3.99 -4.79
C VAL A 134 -4.89 2.67 -4.36
N PHE A 135 -5.95 2.26 -5.07
CA PHE A 135 -6.70 1.03 -4.79
C PHE A 135 -6.22 -0.18 -5.59
N SER A 136 -5.12 -0.07 -6.33
CA SER A 136 -4.61 -1.17 -7.17
C SER A 136 -4.29 -2.44 -6.37
N GLY A 137 -3.92 -2.32 -5.10
CA GLY A 137 -3.70 -3.44 -4.19
C GLY A 137 -4.93 -4.34 -3.96
N VAL A 138 -6.15 -3.84 -4.22
CA VAL A 138 -7.39 -4.62 -4.14
C VAL A 138 -7.36 -5.81 -5.13
N GLY A 139 -6.64 -5.68 -6.24
CA GLY A 139 -6.44 -6.77 -7.21
C GLY A 139 -5.76 -8.01 -6.64
N LEU A 140 -5.04 -7.90 -5.52
CA LEU A 140 -4.40 -9.01 -4.84
C LEU A 140 -5.31 -9.74 -3.84
N LEU A 141 -6.46 -9.17 -3.49
CA LEU A 141 -7.44 -9.77 -2.56
C LEU A 141 -7.84 -11.20 -2.90
N PRO A 142 -8.10 -11.58 -4.17
CA PRO A 142 -8.49 -12.95 -4.51
C PRO A 142 -7.47 -13.99 -4.07
N PHE A 143 -6.18 -13.66 -4.13
CA PHE A 143 -5.10 -14.55 -3.68
C PHE A 143 -5.06 -14.73 -2.15
N GLY A 144 -5.48 -13.71 -1.40
CA GLY A 144 -5.61 -13.79 0.06
C GLY A 144 -6.86 -14.55 0.50
N LEU A 145 -7.98 -14.32 -0.19
CA LEU A 145 -9.29 -14.90 0.14
C LEU A 145 -9.38 -16.41 -0.17
N GLU A 146 -8.56 -16.92 -1.06
CA GLU A 146 -8.53 -18.35 -1.40
C GLU A 146 -8.28 -19.26 -0.19
N LYS A 147 -7.51 -18.78 0.79
CA LYS A 147 -7.18 -19.54 2.02
C LYS A 147 -8.20 -19.39 3.14
N VAL A 148 -9.29 -18.68 2.89
CA VAL A 148 -10.37 -18.50 3.86
C VAL A 148 -11.37 -19.64 3.73
N GLU A 149 -11.54 -20.45 4.79
CA GLU A 149 -12.42 -21.63 4.79
C GLU A 149 -13.90 -21.31 4.50
N LYS A 150 -14.39 -20.16 4.99
CA LYS A 150 -15.75 -19.68 4.78
C LYS A 150 -15.78 -18.39 3.97
N GLN A 151 -15.65 -18.51 2.66
CA GLN A 151 -15.61 -17.34 1.75
C GLN A 151 -16.84 -16.42 1.86
N GLY A 152 -18.01 -16.97 2.12
CA GLY A 152 -19.23 -16.16 2.32
C GLY A 152 -19.19 -15.25 3.55
N SER A 153 -18.45 -15.63 4.59
CA SER A 153 -18.27 -14.81 5.79
C SER A 153 -17.28 -13.66 5.60
N ALA A 154 -16.41 -13.74 4.60
CA ALA A 154 -15.38 -12.72 4.34
C ALA A 154 -15.94 -11.44 3.68
N ARG A 155 -17.14 -11.49 3.08
CA ARG A 155 -17.70 -10.34 2.34
C ARG A 155 -17.87 -9.10 3.19
N LYS A 156 -18.46 -9.22 4.37
CA LYS A 156 -18.71 -8.08 5.28
C LYS A 156 -17.40 -7.40 5.74
N PRO A 157 -16.41 -8.13 6.29
CA PRO A 157 -15.15 -7.51 6.73
C PRO A 157 -14.35 -6.90 5.57
N VAL A 158 -14.38 -7.48 4.37
CA VAL A 158 -13.70 -6.91 3.19
C VAL A 158 -14.33 -5.57 2.78
N ILE A 159 -15.66 -5.49 2.73
CA ILE A 159 -16.37 -4.24 2.41
C ILE A 159 -16.08 -3.19 3.49
N LEU A 160 -16.12 -3.57 4.76
CA LEU A 160 -15.85 -2.65 5.86
C LEU A 160 -14.40 -2.11 5.79
N ALA A 161 -13.43 -2.98 5.56
CA ALA A 161 -12.04 -2.58 5.39
C ALA A 161 -11.85 -1.63 4.21
N PHE A 162 -12.48 -1.93 3.07
CA PHE A 162 -12.44 -1.05 1.89
C PHE A 162 -13.04 0.33 2.20
N LEU A 163 -14.21 0.39 2.82
CA LEU A 163 -14.84 1.66 3.21
C LEU A 163 -13.99 2.45 4.21
N THR A 164 -13.34 1.76 5.15
CA THR A 164 -12.42 2.40 6.11
C THR A 164 -11.24 3.04 5.40
N VAL A 165 -10.59 2.33 4.48
CA VAL A 165 -9.48 2.86 3.68
C VAL A 165 -9.94 4.04 2.81
N CYS A 166 -11.09 3.93 2.16
CA CYS A 166 -11.68 5.04 1.40
C CYS A 166 -11.90 6.28 2.29
N GLY A 167 -12.45 6.08 3.48
CA GLY A 167 -12.67 7.17 4.45
C GLY A 167 -11.38 7.86 4.87
N ILE A 168 -10.32 7.09 5.15
CA ILE A 168 -9.00 7.63 5.49
C ILE A 168 -8.40 8.42 4.31
N VAL A 169 -8.44 7.86 3.10
CA VAL A 169 -7.91 8.54 1.90
C VAL A 169 -8.65 9.84 1.65
N LEU A 170 -9.98 9.84 1.68
CA LEU A 170 -10.80 11.04 1.51
C LEU A 170 -10.53 12.06 2.63
N GLY A 171 -10.42 11.61 3.88
CA GLY A 171 -10.09 12.47 5.00
C GLY A 171 -8.73 13.15 4.84
N MET A 172 -7.71 12.41 4.40
CA MET A 172 -6.39 12.99 4.11
C MET A 172 -6.42 13.97 2.94
N GLN A 173 -7.22 13.71 1.90
CA GLN A 173 -7.39 14.64 0.77
C GLN A 173 -8.01 15.98 1.18
N VAL A 174 -8.83 16.00 2.23
CA VAL A 174 -9.39 17.22 2.79
C VAL A 174 -8.41 17.86 3.78
N LEU A 175 -7.77 17.06 4.62
CA LEU A 175 -6.93 17.53 5.72
C LEU A 175 -5.63 18.18 5.23
N LEU A 176 -4.94 17.58 4.26
CA LEU A 176 -3.66 18.10 3.76
C LEU A 176 -3.79 19.54 3.20
N PRO A 177 -4.75 19.83 2.30
CA PRO A 177 -4.94 21.20 1.83
C PRO A 177 -5.36 22.17 2.96
N ALA A 178 -6.17 21.71 3.91
CA ALA A 178 -6.62 22.54 5.01
C ALA A 178 -5.48 22.95 5.97
N VAL A 179 -4.49 22.08 6.16
CA VAL A 179 -3.34 22.35 7.04
C VAL A 179 -2.24 23.13 6.33
N PHE A 180 -1.86 22.72 5.13
CA PHE A 180 -0.69 23.29 4.45
C PHE A 180 -1.03 24.43 3.48
N GLY A 181 -2.26 24.51 2.99
CA GLY A 181 -2.62 25.37 1.88
C GLY A 181 -2.00 24.92 0.56
N LYS A 182 -2.46 25.49 -0.54
CA LYS A 182 -2.10 25.09 -1.92
C LYS A 182 -0.60 25.20 -2.21
N ASN A 183 0.02 26.32 -1.83
CA ASN A 183 1.41 26.62 -2.23
C ASN A 183 2.41 25.69 -1.56
N ARG A 184 2.26 25.45 -0.27
CA ARG A 184 3.14 24.56 0.50
C ARG A 184 2.92 23.11 0.11
N LEU A 185 1.67 22.69 -0.13
CA LEU A 185 1.34 21.34 -0.56
C LEU A 185 1.97 20.98 -1.91
N LEU A 186 2.08 21.94 -2.84
CA LEU A 186 2.72 21.72 -4.14
C LEU A 186 4.26 21.68 -4.06
N ALA A 187 4.86 22.30 -3.04
CA ALA A 187 6.30 22.32 -2.84
C ALA A 187 6.82 21.03 -2.14
N GLU A 188 5.98 20.36 -1.36
CA GLU A 188 6.36 19.19 -0.60
C GLU A 188 6.23 17.90 -1.42
N THR A 189 7.32 17.11 -1.44
CA THR A 189 7.31 15.80 -2.13
C THR A 189 6.54 14.74 -1.33
N TYR A 190 6.60 14.81 -0.01
CA TYR A 190 5.95 13.88 0.91
C TYR A 190 5.19 14.64 2.00
N PRO A 191 4.02 15.23 1.69
CA PRO A 191 3.32 16.14 2.60
C PRO A 191 2.84 15.48 3.90
N VAL A 192 2.78 14.16 3.94
CA VAL A 192 2.45 13.42 5.17
C VAL A 192 3.57 13.53 6.22
N LEU A 193 4.85 13.64 5.83
CA LEU A 193 5.95 13.74 6.77
C LEU A 193 5.89 15.03 7.61
N PRO A 194 5.84 16.24 7.01
CA PRO A 194 5.66 17.46 7.79
C PRO A 194 4.31 17.52 8.53
N LEU A 195 3.31 16.78 8.12
CA LEU A 195 2.07 16.64 8.91
C LEU A 195 2.32 15.91 10.22
N LEU A 196 3.18 14.89 10.21
CA LEU A 196 3.60 14.15 11.40
C LEU A 196 4.41 15.03 12.35
N ASP A 197 5.33 15.83 11.80
CA ASP A 197 6.19 16.74 12.58
C ASP A 197 5.37 17.89 13.21
N GLY A 198 4.30 18.32 12.55
CA GLY A 198 3.44 19.43 13.00
C GLY A 198 2.32 19.01 13.96
N ALA A 199 2.14 17.73 14.24
CA ALA A 199 1.11 17.23 15.16
C ALA A 199 1.53 17.39 16.63
N ASP A 200 1.84 18.63 17.04
CA ASP A 200 2.21 18.93 18.42
C ASP A 200 0.99 18.83 19.36
N LEU A 201 1.14 17.99 20.38
CA LEU A 201 0.16 17.93 21.47
C LEU A 201 0.31 19.15 22.39
N PRO A 202 -0.78 19.83 22.74
CA PRO A 202 -0.74 20.94 23.67
C PRO A 202 -0.17 20.47 25.02
N GLY A 203 0.93 21.10 25.46
CA GLY A 203 1.51 20.80 26.76
C GLY A 203 2.93 20.20 26.76
N ASN A 204 3.59 20.07 25.63
CA ASN A 204 4.97 19.54 25.50
C ASN A 204 5.19 18.12 26.10
N VAL A 205 4.10 17.42 26.43
CA VAL A 205 4.12 16.12 27.12
C VAL A 205 4.65 15.01 26.20
N LEU A 206 4.59 15.20 24.87
CA LEU A 206 5.05 14.25 23.87
C LEU A 206 5.88 14.95 22.78
N ALA A 207 6.91 15.68 23.19
CA ALA A 207 7.82 16.41 22.31
C ALA A 207 8.53 15.54 21.24
N ARG A 208 8.29 14.23 21.20
CA ARG A 208 8.87 13.27 20.23
C ARG A 208 7.84 12.25 19.76
N PHE A 209 6.60 12.68 19.59
CA PHE A 209 5.54 11.82 19.08
C PHE A 209 5.75 11.48 17.60
N ASP A 210 6.45 12.36 16.89
CA ASP A 210 6.93 12.19 15.52
C ASP A 210 7.69 10.87 15.32
N VAL A 211 8.57 10.50 16.25
CA VAL A 211 9.36 9.26 16.18
C VAL A 211 8.47 8.02 16.25
N ILE A 212 7.44 8.04 17.09
CA ILE A 212 6.49 6.92 17.21
C ILE A 212 5.72 6.73 15.90
N TRP A 213 5.23 7.83 15.34
CA TRP A 213 4.53 7.83 14.05
C TRP A 213 5.41 7.35 12.92
N MET A 214 6.65 7.80 12.89
CA MET A 214 7.61 7.35 11.90
C MET A 214 7.89 5.86 12.03
N GLY A 215 8.00 5.35 13.26
CA GLY A 215 8.12 3.92 13.53
C GLY A 215 6.93 3.12 12.98
N PHE A 216 5.71 3.62 13.15
CA PHE A 216 4.51 3.01 12.57
C PHE A 216 4.55 3.03 11.05
N LEU A 217 4.91 4.14 10.42
CA LEU A 217 5.01 4.26 8.97
C LEU A 217 6.01 3.25 8.40
N VAL A 218 7.21 3.17 8.98
CA VAL A 218 8.25 2.22 8.57
C VAL A 218 7.77 0.77 8.74
N PHE A 219 7.15 0.45 9.87
CA PHE A 219 6.59 -0.88 10.09
C PHE A 219 5.53 -1.21 9.04
N GLY A 220 4.63 -0.27 8.71
CA GLY A 220 3.60 -0.45 7.68
C GLY A 220 4.19 -0.72 6.30
N LEU A 221 5.23 0.01 5.93
CA LEU A 221 5.95 -0.18 4.67
C LEU A 221 6.63 -1.57 4.61
N LEU A 222 7.31 -1.97 5.68
CA LEU A 222 7.94 -3.30 5.79
C LEU A 222 6.91 -4.43 5.76
N PHE A 223 5.79 -4.26 6.45
CA PHE A 223 4.70 -5.24 6.45
C PHE A 223 4.08 -5.38 5.05
N SER A 224 3.86 -4.27 4.35
CA SER A 224 3.34 -4.23 2.99
C SER A 224 4.31 -4.88 2.01
N LEU A 225 5.60 -4.55 2.09
CA LEU A 225 6.65 -5.14 1.27
C LEU A 225 6.72 -6.67 1.45
N GLY A 226 6.73 -7.13 2.70
CA GLY A 226 6.71 -8.55 2.99
C GLY A 226 5.43 -9.25 2.53
N SER A 227 4.29 -8.56 2.51
CA SER A 227 3.03 -9.11 2.00
C SER A 227 3.06 -9.26 0.48
N LEU A 228 3.62 -8.27 -0.24
CA LEU A 228 3.84 -8.38 -1.68
C LEU A 228 4.73 -9.57 -2.04
N PHE A 229 5.82 -9.80 -1.31
CA PHE A 229 6.67 -10.97 -1.54
C PHE A 229 5.92 -12.29 -1.30
N HIS A 230 5.07 -12.33 -0.30
CA HIS A 230 4.25 -13.52 -0.05
C HIS A 230 3.26 -13.78 -1.19
N TYR A 231 2.55 -12.77 -1.66
CA TYR A 231 1.66 -12.90 -2.82
C TYR A 231 2.41 -13.24 -4.10
N GLY A 232 3.58 -12.64 -4.32
CA GLY A 232 4.45 -12.97 -5.45
C GLY A 232 4.84 -14.45 -5.48
N ASN A 233 5.22 -15.00 -4.34
CA ASN A 233 5.52 -16.43 -4.22
C ASN A 233 4.30 -17.31 -4.53
N GLN A 234 3.12 -16.98 -4.03
CA GLN A 234 1.89 -17.72 -4.32
C GLN A 234 1.54 -17.71 -5.81
N ILE A 235 1.68 -16.54 -6.45
CA ILE A 235 1.41 -16.39 -7.88
C ILE A 235 2.43 -17.21 -8.69
N ALA A 236 3.71 -17.15 -8.35
CA ALA A 236 4.77 -17.91 -9.02
C ALA A 236 4.56 -19.44 -8.91
N GLU A 237 4.16 -19.93 -7.73
CA GLU A 237 3.81 -21.34 -7.51
C GLU A 237 2.64 -21.79 -8.37
N LYS A 238 1.57 -20.98 -8.45
CA LYS A 238 0.35 -21.29 -9.24
C LYS A 238 0.61 -21.28 -10.75
N THR A 239 1.46 -20.39 -11.21
CA THR A 239 1.80 -20.28 -12.64
C THR A 239 2.81 -21.30 -13.09
N LYS A 240 3.34 -22.13 -12.19
CA LYS A 240 4.42 -23.10 -12.45
C LYS A 240 5.66 -22.48 -13.09
N LEU A 241 5.91 -21.21 -12.84
CA LEU A 241 7.08 -20.47 -13.32
C LEU A 241 8.36 -20.79 -12.53
N GLY A 242 8.33 -21.79 -11.66
CA GLY A 242 9.45 -22.21 -10.82
C GLY A 242 9.17 -21.94 -9.34
N SER A 243 9.94 -22.55 -8.46
CA SER A 243 9.88 -22.27 -7.03
C SER A 243 10.26 -20.79 -6.82
N GLY A 244 9.31 -19.95 -6.45
CA GLY A 244 9.44 -18.50 -6.42
C GLY A 244 10.51 -17.90 -5.50
N ARG A 245 11.28 -18.76 -4.82
CA ARG A 245 12.36 -18.39 -3.91
C ARG A 245 13.52 -17.65 -4.59
N TYR A 246 13.81 -17.97 -5.85
CA TYR A 246 14.99 -17.43 -6.55
C TYR A 246 14.68 -16.14 -7.33
N TRP A 247 13.43 -15.93 -7.74
CA TRP A 247 13.06 -14.78 -8.56
C TRP A 247 13.06 -13.46 -7.78
N ILE A 248 12.76 -13.51 -6.49
CA ILE A 248 12.72 -12.33 -5.63
C ILE A 248 14.12 -11.79 -5.36
N CYS A 249 15.12 -12.65 -5.21
CA CYS A 249 16.52 -12.21 -5.08
C CYS A 249 17.10 -11.71 -6.42
N LEU A 250 16.68 -12.29 -7.54
CA LEU A 250 17.20 -11.96 -8.88
C LEU A 250 16.69 -10.60 -9.40
N LEU A 251 15.59 -10.10 -8.84
CA LEU A 251 14.95 -8.82 -9.25
C LEU A 251 15.55 -7.60 -8.57
N TYR A 252 16.38 -7.79 -7.56
CA TYR A 252 17.03 -6.66 -6.87
C TYR A 252 18.49 -6.47 -7.30
N THR A 253 19.06 -7.42 -8.08
CA THR A 253 20.41 -7.28 -8.66
C THR A 253 20.34 -6.55 -9.98
#